data_9f195ff8176a20d8e3c16de0da26e314
#
_entry.id   9f195ff8176a20d8e3c16de0da26e314
#
_cell.length_a   1.000
_cell.length_b   1.000
_cell.length_c   1.000
_cell.angle_alpha   90.00
_cell.angle_beta   90.00
_cell.angle_gamma   90.00
#
_symmetry.space_group_name_H-M   'P 1'
#
loop_
_entity.id
_entity.type
_entity.pdbx_description
1 polymer ?
#
loop_
_entity_poly.entity_id
_entity_poly.type
_entity_poly.pdbx_seq_one_letter_code
_entity_poly.pdbx_strand_id
1 'polypeptide(L)'
;MKSDPGLYDYWPYRNRPKIVWPGGKQLALWVAPNIEFYELAPPVNPSRKAWPRPVPDVAGYSYRDYGNRVGHWRLMALMDKYGLRGSISLSVALVDHHPEIIKACAARDWEFFSHGIYNTRYCYGMDEAQERAVIEDSIETVEKATGQRIAGWLAPALTHTERTMDLLAEYGLRYTCDLFHDDQPTPVNTRSGRLVSVPYSLEMNDSIIFINQNSTPRRYVEILKANFDRLYAEGAESGTVMCIPLHAFLIGQPYRLEPFEEVFEYIMGHEGVWATTGREIAEYWTANYYDAAVAAISATAEAR
;
A
#
# COMPACT_ATOMS: atom_id res chain seq x y z
N MET A 1 10.99 -26.31 18.74
CA MET A 1 9.82 -25.69 19.40
C MET A 1 9.32 -24.57 18.49
N LYS A 2 8.13 -24.71 17.91
CA LYS A 2 7.52 -23.61 17.12
C LYS A 2 6.92 -22.63 18.13
N SER A 3 7.59 -21.52 18.36
CA SER A 3 7.16 -20.48 19.32
C SER A 3 6.50 -19.28 18.65
N ASP A 4 6.55 -19.21 17.32
CA ASP A 4 5.96 -18.13 16.54
C ASP A 4 4.80 -18.68 15.71
N PRO A 5 3.56 -18.30 16.00
CA PRO A 5 2.40 -18.71 15.20
C PRO A 5 2.44 -18.16 13.78
N GLY A 6 3.21 -17.07 13.57
CA GLY A 6 3.41 -16.44 12.27
C GLY A 6 2.15 -15.82 11.66
N LEU A 7 2.29 -14.63 11.12
CA LEU A 7 1.24 -14.04 10.27
C LEU A 7 1.23 -14.70 8.89
N TYR A 8 2.32 -15.36 8.53
CA TYR A 8 2.52 -16.08 7.28
C TYR A 8 3.54 -17.20 7.47
N ASP A 9 3.46 -18.25 6.67
CA ASP A 9 4.42 -19.33 6.69
C ASP A 9 5.65 -18.99 5.85
N TYR A 10 6.81 -19.57 6.24
CA TYR A 10 8.02 -19.42 5.45
C TYR A 10 7.90 -20.17 4.14
N TRP A 11 7.96 -19.41 3.05
CA TRP A 11 8.00 -19.94 1.69
C TRP A 11 9.29 -19.46 1.00
N PRO A 12 10.28 -20.34 0.80
CA PRO A 12 11.54 -19.94 0.20
C PRO A 12 11.32 -19.45 -1.23
N TYR A 13 12.03 -18.40 -1.64
CA TYR A 13 11.92 -17.80 -2.97
C TYR A 13 12.27 -18.79 -4.09
N ARG A 14 13.18 -19.74 -3.81
CA ARG A 14 13.62 -20.76 -4.77
C ARG A 14 12.51 -21.80 -5.01
N ASN A 15 12.36 -22.21 -6.27
CA ASN A 15 11.43 -23.26 -6.69
C ASN A 15 9.94 -22.90 -6.55
N ARG A 16 9.62 -21.62 -6.47
CA ARG A 16 8.23 -21.17 -6.55
C ARG A 16 7.71 -21.34 -7.97
N PRO A 17 6.42 -21.62 -8.15
CA PRO A 17 5.78 -21.54 -9.46
C PRO A 17 5.94 -20.14 -10.05
N LYS A 18 6.28 -20.05 -11.33
CA LYS A 18 6.35 -18.77 -12.03
C LYS A 18 4.98 -18.13 -12.11
N ILE A 19 4.88 -16.88 -11.68
CA ILE A 19 3.71 -16.05 -11.93
C ILE A 19 3.84 -15.44 -13.31
N VAL A 20 2.80 -15.57 -14.11
CA VAL A 20 2.67 -14.88 -15.40
C VAL A 20 1.52 -13.90 -15.27
N TRP A 21 1.84 -12.63 -15.31
CA TRP A 21 0.84 -11.58 -15.18
C TRP A 21 -0.01 -11.44 -16.45
N PRO A 22 -1.19 -10.79 -16.41
CA PRO A 22 -2.05 -10.57 -17.56
C PRO A 22 -1.29 -10.08 -18.79
N GLY A 23 -1.63 -10.63 -19.96
CA GLY A 23 -0.93 -10.32 -21.22
C GLY A 23 0.49 -10.88 -21.33
N GLY A 24 0.84 -11.89 -20.52
CA GLY A 24 2.18 -12.49 -20.54
C GLY A 24 3.26 -11.60 -19.90
N LYS A 25 2.87 -10.61 -19.10
CA LYS A 25 3.79 -9.68 -18.47
C LYS A 25 4.57 -10.36 -17.34
N GLN A 26 5.76 -9.83 -17.06
CA GLN A 26 6.69 -10.40 -16.08
C GLN A 26 6.76 -9.59 -14.77
N LEU A 27 6.37 -8.33 -14.80
CA LEU A 27 6.35 -7.46 -13.63
C LEU A 27 5.01 -6.75 -13.52
N ALA A 28 4.36 -6.83 -12.35
CA ALA A 28 3.21 -6.00 -12.01
C ALA A 28 3.70 -4.73 -11.32
N LEU A 29 3.42 -3.57 -11.93
CA LEU A 29 3.69 -2.25 -11.36
C LEU A 29 2.43 -1.65 -10.80
N TRP A 30 2.46 -1.20 -9.55
CA TRP A 30 1.41 -0.38 -9.01
C TRP A 30 1.96 0.83 -8.24
N VAL A 31 1.26 1.94 -8.35
CA VAL A 31 1.61 3.19 -7.67
C VAL A 31 0.61 3.41 -6.55
N ALA A 32 1.12 3.64 -5.34
CA ALA A 32 0.30 3.82 -4.15
C ALA A 32 0.45 5.25 -3.59
N PRO A 33 -0.33 6.23 -4.10
CA PRO A 33 -0.39 7.53 -3.48
C PRO A 33 -1.03 7.44 -2.08
N ASN A 34 -0.28 7.87 -1.05
CA ASN A 34 -0.78 8.01 0.30
C ASN A 34 -1.42 9.39 0.43
N ILE A 35 -2.74 9.40 0.60
CA ILE A 35 -3.52 10.62 0.83
C ILE A 35 -3.97 10.61 2.27
N GLU A 36 -3.27 11.39 3.06
CA GLU A 36 -3.33 11.33 4.51
C GLU A 36 -3.93 12.60 5.10
N PHE A 37 -4.70 12.42 6.18
CA PHE A 37 -5.16 13.53 7.00
C PHE A 37 -4.54 13.45 8.39
N TYR A 38 -3.81 14.50 8.75
CA TYR A 38 -3.23 14.67 10.07
C TYR A 38 -4.05 15.68 10.86
N GLU A 39 -4.50 15.29 12.05
CA GLU A 39 -5.24 16.21 12.91
C GLU A 39 -4.32 17.27 13.50
N LEU A 40 -4.80 18.53 13.57
CA LEU A 40 -4.08 19.63 14.23
C LEU A 40 -3.91 19.35 15.74
N ALA A 41 -4.90 18.74 16.35
CA ALA A 41 -4.94 18.36 17.75
C ALA A 41 -5.40 16.89 17.89
N PRO A 42 -4.52 15.93 17.60
CA PRO A 42 -4.87 14.52 17.70
C PRO A 42 -5.22 14.14 19.14
N PRO A 43 -6.23 13.27 19.34
CA PRO A 43 -6.68 12.87 20.66
C PRO A 43 -5.61 12.09 21.41
N VAL A 44 -5.52 12.29 22.71
CA VAL A 44 -4.72 11.46 23.61
C VAL A 44 -5.40 10.10 23.76
N ASN A 45 -4.63 9.04 23.56
CA ASN A 45 -5.08 7.68 23.85
C ASN A 45 -4.02 6.98 24.71
N PRO A 46 -4.32 6.69 25.99
CA PRO A 46 -3.34 6.09 26.91
C PRO A 46 -2.92 4.66 26.50
N SER A 47 -3.73 3.95 25.71
CA SER A 47 -3.44 2.60 25.22
C SER A 47 -2.58 2.59 23.95
N ARG A 48 -2.29 3.74 23.38
CA ARG A 48 -1.52 3.90 22.15
C ARG A 48 -0.29 4.77 22.38
N LYS A 49 0.71 4.67 21.49
CA LYS A 49 1.86 5.55 21.51
C LYS A 49 1.40 7.01 21.44
N ALA A 50 1.90 7.84 22.34
CA ALA A 50 1.60 9.26 22.35
C ALA A 50 2.02 9.90 21.02
N TRP A 51 1.26 10.91 20.59
CA TRP A 51 1.64 11.73 19.45
C TRP A 51 3.01 12.40 19.72
N PRO A 52 3.98 12.30 18.80
CA PRO A 52 5.37 12.67 19.10
C PRO A 52 5.65 14.16 19.18
N ARG A 53 4.68 15.01 18.85
CA ARG A 53 4.84 16.46 18.83
C ARG A 53 3.86 17.14 19.79
N PRO A 54 4.19 18.38 20.30
CA PRO A 54 3.27 19.17 21.07
C PRO A 54 1.97 19.48 20.30
N VAL A 55 0.86 19.53 21.02
CA VAL A 55 -0.45 19.86 20.47
C VAL A 55 -0.77 21.33 20.81
N PRO A 56 -1.24 22.16 19.85
CA PRO A 56 -1.52 21.86 18.43
C PRO A 56 -0.25 21.69 17.58
N ASP A 57 -0.21 20.66 16.73
CA ASP A 57 0.91 20.42 15.82
C ASP A 57 0.71 21.17 14.48
N VAL A 58 0.92 22.48 14.50
CA VAL A 58 0.75 23.34 13.32
C VAL A 58 1.69 22.93 12.19
N ALA A 59 2.93 22.59 12.49
CA ALA A 59 3.92 22.23 11.48
C ALA A 59 3.58 20.90 10.82
N GLY A 60 3.25 19.86 11.61
CA GLY A 60 2.87 18.56 11.08
C GLY A 60 1.60 18.63 10.24
N TYR A 61 0.59 19.34 10.73
CA TYR A 61 -0.67 19.56 10.03
C TYR A 61 -0.46 20.27 8.68
N SER A 62 0.13 21.47 8.70
CA SER A 62 0.23 22.32 7.51
C SER A 62 1.18 21.75 6.45
N TYR A 63 2.29 21.13 6.87
CA TYR A 63 3.23 20.51 5.94
C TYR A 63 2.60 19.35 5.15
N ARG A 64 1.79 18.54 5.82
CA ARG A 64 1.12 17.41 5.17
C ARG A 64 -0.09 17.84 4.35
N ASP A 65 -0.81 18.88 4.81
CA ASP A 65 -1.95 19.45 4.07
C ASP A 65 -1.54 20.07 2.72
N TYR A 66 -0.27 20.45 2.55
CA TYR A 66 0.28 20.80 1.25
C TYR A 66 0.05 19.69 0.21
N GLY A 67 0.15 18.43 0.62
CA GLY A 67 -0.16 17.28 -0.24
C GLY A 67 -1.58 17.33 -0.75
N ASN A 68 -2.54 17.55 0.13
CA ASN A 68 -3.97 17.61 -0.20
C ASN A 68 -4.33 18.84 -1.04
N ARG A 69 -3.66 19.98 -0.80
CA ARG A 69 -3.95 21.23 -1.50
C ARG A 69 -3.30 21.34 -2.88
N VAL A 70 -2.10 20.86 -3.03
CA VAL A 70 -1.26 21.11 -4.22
C VAL A 70 -0.60 19.84 -4.74
N GLY A 71 0.07 19.08 -3.86
CA GLY A 71 0.96 17.98 -4.27
C GLY A 71 0.24 16.86 -4.98
N HIS A 72 -0.95 16.49 -4.52
CA HIS A 72 -1.73 15.41 -5.11
C HIS A 72 -2.20 15.73 -6.54
N TRP A 73 -2.59 16.97 -6.77
CA TRP A 73 -3.01 17.41 -8.12
C TRP A 73 -1.88 17.34 -9.13
N ARG A 74 -0.65 17.67 -8.71
CA ARG A 74 0.54 17.52 -9.54
C ARG A 74 0.88 16.06 -9.82
N LEU A 75 0.83 15.23 -8.79
CA LEU A 75 1.09 13.79 -8.93
C LEU A 75 0.05 13.14 -9.84
N MET A 76 -1.23 13.50 -9.67
CA MET A 76 -2.33 13.02 -10.51
C MET A 76 -2.11 13.38 -11.98
N ALA A 77 -1.74 14.63 -12.27
CA ALA A 77 -1.46 15.07 -13.64
C ALA A 77 -0.26 14.32 -14.26
N LEU A 78 0.77 14.02 -13.45
CA LEU A 78 1.90 13.21 -13.89
C LEU A 78 1.49 11.77 -14.18
N MET A 79 0.69 11.15 -13.31
CA MET A 79 0.19 9.79 -13.52
C MET A 79 -0.72 9.70 -14.75
N ASP A 80 -1.59 10.70 -14.97
CA ASP A 80 -2.42 10.81 -16.18
C ASP A 80 -1.57 10.81 -17.47
N LYS A 81 -0.44 11.53 -17.47
CA LYS A 81 0.48 11.60 -18.62
C LYS A 81 0.99 10.23 -19.05
N TYR A 82 1.20 9.31 -18.11
CA TYR A 82 1.70 7.96 -18.37
C TYR A 82 0.62 6.88 -18.35
N GLY A 83 -0.66 7.26 -18.26
CA GLY A 83 -1.78 6.32 -18.22
C GLY A 83 -1.80 5.43 -16.98
N LEU A 84 -1.22 5.89 -15.87
CA LEU A 84 -1.13 5.14 -14.62
C LEU A 84 -2.36 5.38 -13.76
N ARG A 85 -2.98 4.30 -13.27
CA ARG A 85 -4.00 4.36 -12.22
C ARG A 85 -3.34 4.24 -10.85
N GLY A 86 -3.82 5.02 -9.89
CA GLY A 86 -3.36 4.91 -8.50
C GLY A 86 -4.19 3.92 -7.70
N SER A 87 -3.54 3.24 -6.75
CA SER A 87 -4.20 2.62 -5.62
C SER A 87 -4.02 3.54 -4.41
N ILE A 88 -5.07 4.23 -4.03
CA ILE A 88 -5.01 5.27 -3.00
C ILE A 88 -5.01 4.65 -1.61
N SER A 89 -3.90 4.81 -0.88
CA SER A 89 -3.82 4.61 0.56
C SER A 89 -4.51 5.79 1.24
N LEU A 90 -5.76 5.59 1.67
CA LEU A 90 -6.65 6.67 2.06
C LEU A 90 -6.85 6.76 3.57
N SER A 91 -6.47 7.90 4.19
CA SER A 91 -7.10 8.28 5.45
C SER A 91 -8.56 8.63 5.18
N VAL A 92 -9.48 7.80 5.65
CA VAL A 92 -10.90 7.81 5.23
C VAL A 92 -11.60 9.14 5.53
N ALA A 93 -11.17 9.85 6.58
CA ALA A 93 -11.67 11.20 6.91
C ALA A 93 -11.55 12.21 5.75
N LEU A 94 -10.68 11.96 4.77
CA LEU A 94 -10.58 12.82 3.58
C LEU A 94 -11.85 12.85 2.74
N VAL A 95 -12.71 11.84 2.84
CA VAL A 95 -14.02 11.85 2.19
C VAL A 95 -14.82 13.09 2.60
N ASP A 96 -14.76 13.46 3.87
CA ASP A 96 -15.47 14.62 4.40
C ASP A 96 -14.65 15.92 4.28
N HIS A 97 -13.33 15.84 4.49
CA HIS A 97 -12.47 17.02 4.51
C HIS A 97 -12.09 17.54 3.11
N HIS A 98 -11.89 16.63 2.15
CA HIS A 98 -11.43 16.97 0.79
C HIS A 98 -12.14 16.11 -0.28
N PRO A 99 -13.50 16.19 -0.38
CA PRO A 99 -14.29 15.36 -1.30
C PRO A 99 -13.91 15.54 -2.76
N GLU A 100 -13.33 16.68 -3.15
CA GLU A 100 -12.90 16.94 -4.52
C GLU A 100 -11.76 15.99 -4.94
N ILE A 101 -10.84 15.66 -4.04
CA ILE A 101 -9.76 14.69 -4.30
C ILE A 101 -10.35 13.31 -4.56
N ILE A 102 -11.30 12.90 -3.72
CA ILE A 102 -11.96 11.59 -3.82
C ILE A 102 -12.69 11.47 -5.17
N LYS A 103 -13.47 12.48 -5.54
CA LYS A 103 -14.16 12.54 -6.83
C LYS A 103 -13.19 12.49 -8.02
N ALA A 104 -12.06 13.20 -7.93
CA ALA A 104 -11.07 13.23 -8.99
C ALA A 104 -10.37 11.89 -9.19
N CYS A 105 -10.07 11.17 -8.10
CA CYS A 105 -9.51 9.81 -8.14
C CYS A 105 -10.53 8.80 -8.69
N ALA A 106 -11.78 8.85 -8.19
CA ALA A 106 -12.85 7.95 -8.64
C ALA A 106 -13.16 8.13 -10.14
N ALA A 107 -13.15 9.37 -10.66
CA ALA A 107 -13.37 9.66 -12.08
C ALA A 107 -12.26 9.08 -13.00
N ARG A 108 -11.11 8.69 -12.46
CA ARG A 108 -9.99 8.06 -13.15
C ARG A 108 -9.95 6.54 -12.98
N ASP A 109 -10.98 5.96 -12.36
CA ASP A 109 -11.01 4.55 -12.02
C ASP A 109 -9.80 4.13 -11.15
N TRP A 110 -9.37 5.03 -10.24
CA TRP A 110 -8.35 4.72 -9.26
C TRP A 110 -8.96 3.91 -8.11
N GLU A 111 -8.21 2.95 -7.63
CA GLU A 111 -8.59 2.16 -6.48
C GLU A 111 -8.47 2.95 -5.18
N PHE A 112 -9.32 2.65 -4.21
CA PHE A 112 -9.17 3.08 -2.82
C PHE A 112 -8.98 1.87 -1.91
N PHE A 113 -7.98 1.95 -1.03
CA PHE A 113 -7.83 1.05 0.11
C PHE A 113 -7.63 1.86 1.40
N SER A 114 -7.99 1.27 2.55
CA SER A 114 -7.99 2.02 3.80
C SER A 114 -6.60 2.22 4.36
N HIS A 115 -6.34 3.43 4.85
CA HIS A 115 -5.22 3.79 5.74
C HIS A 115 -5.74 4.27 7.10
N GLY A 116 -6.78 3.60 7.61
CA GLY A 116 -7.51 4.01 8.80
C GLY A 116 -8.31 5.30 8.61
N ILE A 117 -8.85 5.84 9.69
CA ILE A 117 -9.70 7.03 9.62
C ILE A 117 -8.85 8.30 9.52
N TYR A 118 -7.91 8.48 10.44
CA TYR A 118 -6.93 9.57 10.47
C TYR A 118 -5.53 9.00 10.62
N ASN A 119 -4.54 9.57 9.98
CA ASN A 119 -3.16 9.06 10.10
C ASN A 119 -2.55 9.27 11.51
N THR A 120 -3.18 10.08 12.32
CA THR A 120 -2.82 10.33 13.72
C THR A 120 -3.45 9.34 14.72
N ARG A 121 -4.32 8.43 14.26
CA ARG A 121 -5.05 7.47 15.10
C ARG A 121 -4.58 6.04 14.84
N TYR A 122 -3.69 5.57 15.71
CA TYR A 122 -3.05 4.26 15.58
C TYR A 122 -3.94 3.13 16.12
N CYS A 123 -3.76 1.93 15.57
CA CYS A 123 -4.51 0.74 16.01
C CYS A 123 -3.98 0.12 17.32
N TYR A 124 -2.84 0.58 17.85
CA TYR A 124 -2.31 0.07 19.11
C TYR A 124 -3.32 0.13 20.25
N GLY A 125 -3.47 -0.98 20.97
CA GLY A 125 -4.30 -1.07 22.18
C GLY A 125 -5.79 -0.91 21.94
N MET A 126 -6.26 -0.96 20.69
CA MET A 126 -7.69 -1.05 20.41
C MET A 126 -8.24 -2.38 20.94
N ASP A 127 -9.40 -2.34 21.57
CA ASP A 127 -10.19 -3.55 21.75
C ASP A 127 -10.83 -3.98 20.42
N GLU A 128 -11.45 -5.17 20.42
CA GLU A 128 -12.02 -5.72 19.19
C GLU A 128 -13.16 -4.86 18.63
N ALA A 129 -13.99 -4.30 19.49
CA ALA A 129 -15.13 -3.48 19.06
C ALA A 129 -14.65 -2.17 18.40
N GLN A 130 -13.60 -1.55 18.94
CA GLN A 130 -12.98 -0.35 18.36
C GLN A 130 -12.35 -0.64 17.00
N GLU A 131 -11.66 -1.77 16.86
CA GLU A 131 -11.02 -2.14 15.60
C GLU A 131 -12.05 -2.50 14.53
N ARG A 132 -13.10 -3.25 14.88
CA ARG A 132 -14.24 -3.52 14.00
C ARG A 132 -14.88 -2.23 13.50
N ALA A 133 -15.15 -1.29 14.41
CA ALA A 133 -15.73 0.00 14.05
C ALA A 133 -14.86 0.78 13.04
N VAL A 134 -13.54 0.76 13.18
CA VAL A 134 -12.63 1.40 12.22
C VAL A 134 -12.69 0.75 10.84
N ILE A 135 -12.79 -0.59 10.80
CA ILE A 135 -12.86 -1.33 9.52
C ILE A 135 -14.23 -1.08 8.86
N GLU A 136 -15.32 -1.19 9.63
CA GLU A 136 -16.70 -0.94 9.14
C GLU A 136 -16.85 0.48 8.60
N ASP A 137 -16.45 1.49 9.39
CA ASP A 137 -16.50 2.89 8.98
C ASP A 137 -15.67 3.16 7.71
N SER A 138 -14.49 2.53 7.61
CA SER A 138 -13.68 2.63 6.39
C SER A 138 -14.40 2.07 5.16
N ILE A 139 -15.02 0.90 5.28
CA ILE A 139 -15.75 0.25 4.18
C ILE A 139 -16.95 1.10 3.77
N GLU A 140 -17.81 1.43 4.73
CA GLU A 140 -19.08 2.13 4.47
C GLU A 140 -18.87 3.54 3.91
N THR A 141 -17.92 4.28 4.48
CA THR A 141 -17.65 5.67 4.07
C THR A 141 -17.11 5.72 2.64
N VAL A 142 -16.15 4.86 2.29
CA VAL A 142 -15.60 4.85 0.94
C VAL A 142 -16.62 4.34 -0.07
N GLU A 143 -17.37 3.28 0.25
CA GLU A 143 -18.39 2.73 -0.64
C GLU A 143 -19.50 3.75 -0.91
N LYS A 144 -19.96 4.47 0.11
CA LYS A 144 -20.96 5.55 -0.02
C LYS A 144 -20.46 6.71 -0.89
N ALA A 145 -19.17 7.08 -0.76
CA ALA A 145 -18.61 8.23 -1.46
C ALA A 145 -18.24 7.93 -2.93
N THR A 146 -17.85 6.69 -3.24
CA THR A 146 -17.24 6.33 -4.52
C THR A 146 -17.96 5.22 -5.27
N GLY A 147 -18.83 4.48 -4.61
CA GLY A 147 -19.40 3.23 -5.12
C GLY A 147 -18.43 2.05 -5.10
N GLN A 148 -17.21 2.24 -4.64
CA GLN A 148 -16.20 1.18 -4.54
C GLN A 148 -16.14 0.64 -3.11
N ARG A 149 -16.35 -0.67 -2.95
CA ARG A 149 -16.02 -1.34 -1.68
C ARG A 149 -14.52 -1.53 -1.61
N ILE A 150 -13.87 -1.10 -0.53
CA ILE A 150 -12.42 -1.28 -0.35
C ILE A 150 -12.06 -2.78 -0.31
N ALA A 151 -10.94 -3.13 -0.92
CA ALA A 151 -10.42 -4.49 -0.95
C ALA A 151 -9.12 -4.65 -0.15
N GLY A 152 -8.43 -3.56 0.13
CA GLY A 152 -7.11 -3.55 0.74
C GLY A 152 -7.02 -2.73 2.02
N TRP A 153 -5.93 -2.96 2.76
CA TRP A 153 -5.63 -2.34 4.04
C TRP A 153 -4.14 -2.02 4.16
N LEU A 154 -3.84 -0.82 4.66
CA LEU A 154 -2.54 -0.41 5.19
C LEU A 154 -2.80 0.33 6.50
N ALA A 155 -2.35 -0.21 7.62
CA ALA A 155 -2.60 0.40 8.91
C ALA A 155 -1.84 1.71 9.11
N PRO A 156 -2.44 2.75 9.74
CA PRO A 156 -1.73 3.97 10.09
C PRO A 156 -0.48 3.66 10.92
N ALA A 157 0.67 4.19 10.49
CA ALA A 157 1.98 3.91 11.10
C ALA A 157 2.27 2.39 11.26
N LEU A 158 1.68 1.53 10.43
CA LEU A 158 1.85 0.07 10.44
C LEU A 158 1.50 -0.56 11.80
N THR A 159 0.46 -0.04 12.44
CA THR A 159 0.07 -0.45 13.78
C THR A 159 -1.06 -1.47 13.75
N HIS A 160 -0.88 -2.56 14.46
CA HIS A 160 -1.81 -3.68 14.50
C HIS A 160 -2.21 -4.07 15.92
N THR A 161 -3.29 -4.83 16.03
CA THR A 161 -3.54 -5.75 17.14
C THR A 161 -3.28 -7.19 16.69
N GLU A 162 -3.33 -8.13 17.60
CA GLU A 162 -3.20 -9.56 17.25
C GLU A 162 -4.35 -10.08 16.37
N ARG A 163 -5.44 -9.34 16.28
CA ARG A 163 -6.67 -9.72 15.57
C ARG A 163 -6.79 -9.11 14.17
N THR A 164 -5.98 -8.10 13.86
CA THR A 164 -6.15 -7.29 12.65
C THR A 164 -6.33 -8.13 11.39
N MET A 165 -5.45 -9.10 11.15
CA MET A 165 -5.50 -9.92 9.94
C MET A 165 -6.76 -10.80 9.86
N ASP A 166 -7.19 -11.36 11.00
CA ASP A 166 -8.43 -12.14 11.08
C ASP A 166 -9.65 -11.26 10.78
N LEU A 167 -9.70 -10.06 11.37
CA LEU A 167 -10.81 -9.12 11.13
C LEU A 167 -10.86 -8.65 9.68
N LEU A 168 -9.73 -8.32 9.07
CA LEU A 168 -9.70 -7.94 7.66
C LEU A 168 -10.28 -9.04 6.76
N ALA A 169 -9.90 -10.29 6.98
CA ALA A 169 -10.44 -11.42 6.25
C ALA A 169 -11.93 -11.65 6.53
N GLU A 170 -12.37 -11.50 7.77
CA GLU A 170 -13.79 -11.64 8.19
C GLU A 170 -14.69 -10.60 7.52
N TYR A 171 -14.21 -9.34 7.38
CA TYR A 171 -14.92 -8.29 6.65
C TYR A 171 -14.81 -8.39 5.13
N GLY A 172 -14.10 -9.40 4.62
CA GLY A 172 -13.98 -9.70 3.21
C GLY A 172 -12.99 -8.81 2.45
N LEU A 173 -12.05 -8.16 3.17
CA LEU A 173 -10.91 -7.55 2.52
C LEU A 173 -10.05 -8.66 1.90
N ARG A 174 -9.42 -8.35 0.79
CA ARG A 174 -8.69 -9.34 -0.03
C ARG A 174 -7.20 -9.28 0.20
N TYR A 175 -6.66 -8.11 0.57
CA TYR A 175 -5.24 -7.94 0.75
C TYR A 175 -4.87 -6.95 1.86
N THR A 176 -3.66 -7.13 2.37
CA THR A 176 -2.97 -6.19 3.24
C THR A 176 -1.65 -5.77 2.62
N CYS A 177 -1.22 -4.53 2.92
CA CYS A 177 0.07 -3.97 2.53
C CYS A 177 1.04 -3.84 3.72
N ASP A 178 0.69 -4.34 4.90
CA ASP A 178 1.43 -4.14 6.14
C ASP A 178 2.63 -5.10 6.34
N LEU A 179 2.79 -6.06 5.42
CA LEU A 179 3.81 -7.09 5.51
C LEU A 179 4.83 -6.93 4.37
N PHE A 180 6.08 -6.60 4.71
CA PHE A 180 7.13 -6.23 3.76
C PHE A 180 8.15 -7.35 3.55
N HIS A 181 7.69 -8.58 3.33
CA HIS A 181 8.52 -9.77 3.42
C HIS A 181 8.79 -10.47 2.10
N ASP A 182 8.22 -9.97 1.00
CA ASP A 182 8.32 -10.66 -0.30
C ASP A 182 8.16 -9.71 -1.50
N ASP A 183 8.67 -10.15 -2.67
CA ASP A 183 8.48 -9.48 -3.96
C ASP A 183 7.33 -10.09 -4.78
N GLN A 184 6.63 -11.08 -4.23
CA GLN A 184 5.45 -11.71 -4.79
C GLN A 184 4.31 -11.69 -3.77
N PRO A 185 3.04 -11.72 -4.19
CA PRO A 185 1.94 -11.90 -3.24
C PRO A 185 2.07 -13.25 -2.51
N THR A 186 1.71 -13.26 -1.24
CA THR A 186 1.77 -14.46 -0.38
C THR A 186 0.50 -14.60 0.46
N PRO A 187 0.10 -15.84 0.81
CA PRO A 187 -1.02 -16.03 1.73
C PRO A 187 -0.70 -15.48 3.12
N VAL A 188 -1.69 -14.89 3.75
CA VAL A 188 -1.66 -14.50 5.17
C VAL A 188 -2.45 -15.53 5.97
N ASN A 189 -1.91 -15.95 7.12
CA ASN A 189 -2.58 -16.88 8.02
C ASN A 189 -3.74 -16.17 8.72
N THR A 190 -4.96 -16.63 8.47
CA THR A 190 -6.19 -16.11 9.04
C THR A 190 -7.07 -17.27 9.52
N ARG A 191 -7.91 -17.01 10.54
CA ARG A 191 -8.84 -18.02 11.08
C ARG A 191 -9.96 -18.36 10.10
N SER A 192 -10.31 -17.40 9.24
CA SER A 192 -11.37 -17.55 8.25
C SER A 192 -11.10 -16.68 7.03
N GLY A 193 -11.57 -17.14 5.87
CA GLY A 193 -11.40 -16.39 4.63
C GLY A 193 -10.00 -16.50 4.03
N ARG A 194 -9.75 -15.70 3.01
CA ARG A 194 -8.47 -15.60 2.32
C ARG A 194 -8.00 -14.16 2.36
N LEU A 195 -6.81 -13.94 2.87
CA LEU A 195 -6.13 -12.65 2.84
C LEU A 195 -4.76 -12.82 2.20
N VAL A 196 -4.38 -11.89 1.36
CA VAL A 196 -3.11 -11.91 0.64
C VAL A 196 -2.25 -10.72 1.08
N SER A 197 -0.98 -10.96 1.37
CA SER A 197 0.00 -9.88 1.45
C SER A 197 0.39 -9.47 0.04
N VAL A 198 0.03 -8.26 -0.38
CA VAL A 198 0.49 -7.68 -1.65
C VAL A 198 1.76 -6.87 -1.37
N PRO A 199 2.85 -7.10 -2.12
CA PRO A 199 4.09 -6.37 -1.91
C PRO A 199 3.88 -4.85 -1.97
N TYR A 200 4.12 -4.22 -0.83
CA TYR A 200 4.25 -2.78 -0.64
C TYR A 200 5.66 -2.53 -0.14
N SER A 201 6.34 -1.50 -0.59
CA SER A 201 7.75 -1.36 -0.29
C SER A 201 8.03 -0.23 0.69
N LEU A 202 8.77 -0.51 1.76
CA LEU A 202 9.39 0.52 2.60
C LEU A 202 10.64 1.10 1.92
N GLU A 203 11.41 0.26 1.21
CA GLU A 203 12.65 0.69 0.55
C GLU A 203 12.41 1.68 -0.61
N MET A 204 11.24 1.57 -1.28
CA MET A 204 10.84 2.47 -2.37
C MET A 204 9.94 3.62 -1.89
N ASN A 205 9.65 3.67 -0.59
CA ASN A 205 8.76 4.67 -0.01
C ASN A 205 9.45 6.03 0.09
N ASP A 206 8.87 7.05 -0.53
CA ASP A 206 9.43 8.40 -0.56
C ASP A 206 9.58 9.02 0.83
N SER A 207 8.73 8.65 1.81
CA SER A 207 8.86 9.14 3.18
C SER A 207 10.10 8.57 3.88
N ILE A 208 10.42 7.31 3.65
CA ILE A 208 11.64 6.70 4.18
C ILE A 208 12.87 7.34 3.53
N ILE A 209 12.86 7.48 2.21
CA ILE A 209 13.98 8.04 1.45
C ILE A 209 14.23 9.51 1.79
N PHE A 210 13.19 10.35 1.81
CA PHE A 210 13.37 11.79 2.02
C PHE A 210 13.42 12.21 3.50
N ILE A 211 12.67 11.54 4.38
CA ILE A 211 12.61 11.95 5.79
C ILE A 211 13.64 11.18 6.63
N ASN A 212 13.71 9.85 6.48
CA ASN A 212 14.57 9.05 7.34
C ASN A 212 16.01 9.00 6.83
N GLN A 213 16.20 8.85 5.50
CA GLN A 213 17.53 8.77 4.90
C GLN A 213 18.07 10.13 4.43
N ASN A 214 17.23 11.18 4.42
CA ASN A 214 17.58 12.53 3.96
C ASN A 214 18.22 12.54 2.56
N SER A 215 17.72 11.71 1.66
CA SER A 215 18.24 11.54 0.30
C SER A 215 17.80 12.67 -0.64
N THR A 216 18.56 12.85 -1.73
CA THR A 216 18.21 13.81 -2.77
C THR A 216 17.16 13.23 -3.73
N PRO A 217 16.39 14.08 -4.46
CA PRO A 217 15.46 13.61 -5.47
C PRO A 217 16.14 12.76 -6.57
N ARG A 218 17.33 13.13 -6.98
CA ARG A 218 18.11 12.37 -7.98
C ARG A 218 18.49 10.98 -7.47
N ARG A 219 18.88 10.87 -6.20
CA ARG A 219 19.18 9.57 -5.59
C ARG A 219 17.96 8.68 -5.51
N TYR A 220 16.77 9.25 -5.25
CA TYR A 220 15.52 8.50 -5.26
C TYR A 220 15.21 7.90 -6.64
N VAL A 221 15.39 8.68 -7.70
CA VAL A 221 15.25 8.21 -9.09
C VAL A 221 16.19 7.03 -9.39
N GLU A 222 17.46 7.14 -8.99
CA GLU A 222 18.45 6.06 -9.16
C GLU A 222 18.03 4.79 -8.42
N ILE A 223 17.56 4.90 -7.17
CA ILE A 223 17.11 3.76 -6.36
C ILE A 223 15.94 3.07 -7.05
N LEU A 224 14.93 3.82 -7.49
CA LEU A 224 13.75 3.26 -8.14
C LEU A 224 14.06 2.55 -9.44
N LYS A 225 14.92 3.15 -10.28
CA LYS A 225 15.35 2.52 -11.55
C LYS A 225 16.17 1.25 -11.29
N ALA A 226 17.11 1.27 -10.36
CA ALA A 226 17.93 0.10 -10.02
C ALA A 226 17.07 -1.06 -9.43
N ASN A 227 16.10 -0.73 -8.58
CA ASN A 227 15.17 -1.72 -8.06
C ASN A 227 14.28 -2.30 -9.18
N PHE A 228 13.77 -1.44 -10.05
CA PHE A 228 13.00 -1.87 -11.22
C PHE A 228 13.80 -2.82 -12.10
N ASP A 229 15.03 -2.46 -12.48
CA ASP A 229 15.89 -3.27 -13.35
C ASP A 229 16.06 -4.70 -12.78
N ARG A 230 16.27 -4.79 -11.47
CA ARG A 230 16.44 -6.08 -10.80
C ARG A 230 15.15 -6.89 -10.79
N LEU A 231 14.05 -6.31 -10.33
CA LEU A 231 12.74 -6.98 -10.31
C LEU A 231 12.26 -7.35 -11.72
N TYR A 232 12.51 -6.49 -12.71
CA TYR A 232 12.16 -6.76 -14.10
C TYR A 232 12.92 -7.96 -14.66
N ALA A 233 14.24 -8.02 -14.42
CA ALA A 233 15.06 -9.15 -14.85
C ALA A 233 14.64 -10.46 -14.17
N GLU A 234 14.41 -10.45 -12.85
CA GLU A 234 13.94 -11.63 -12.10
C GLU A 234 12.51 -12.03 -12.45
N GLY A 235 11.68 -11.07 -12.79
CA GLY A 235 10.30 -11.30 -13.22
C GLY A 235 10.17 -12.20 -14.45
N ALA A 236 11.19 -12.22 -15.31
CA ALA A 236 11.24 -13.15 -16.46
C ALA A 236 11.18 -14.63 -16.02
N GLU A 237 11.73 -14.95 -14.85
CA GLU A 237 11.76 -16.31 -14.30
C GLU A 237 10.69 -16.56 -13.25
N SER A 238 10.32 -15.55 -12.46
CA SER A 238 9.47 -15.71 -11.27
C SER A 238 8.12 -14.98 -11.35
N GLY A 239 8.04 -13.86 -12.08
CA GLY A 239 6.97 -12.88 -11.97
C GLY A 239 7.05 -12.10 -10.65
N THR A 240 7.26 -10.79 -10.74
CA THR A 240 7.50 -9.92 -9.59
C THR A 240 6.44 -8.82 -9.48
N VAL A 241 6.40 -8.16 -8.33
CA VAL A 241 5.58 -6.97 -8.06
C VAL A 241 6.49 -5.83 -7.64
N MET A 242 6.29 -4.66 -8.23
CA MET A 242 6.91 -3.42 -7.79
C MET A 242 5.82 -2.44 -7.33
N CYS A 243 5.91 -2.01 -6.07
CA CYS A 243 5.12 -0.89 -5.55
C CYS A 243 5.95 0.37 -5.50
N ILE A 244 5.37 1.50 -5.88
CA ILE A 244 5.95 2.84 -5.67
C ILE A 244 5.03 3.61 -4.72
N PRO A 245 5.28 3.55 -3.39
CA PRO A 245 4.52 4.31 -2.40
C PRO A 245 4.95 5.78 -2.40
N LEU A 246 4.00 6.69 -2.54
CA LEU A 246 4.26 8.12 -2.68
C LEU A 246 3.39 8.92 -1.71
N HIS A 247 3.97 9.90 -1.03
CA HIS A 247 3.25 10.87 -0.22
C HIS A 247 3.15 12.20 -0.96
N ALA A 248 1.94 12.63 -1.25
CA ALA A 248 1.71 13.82 -2.07
C ALA A 248 2.36 15.09 -1.52
N PHE A 249 2.52 15.21 -0.20
CA PHE A 249 3.22 16.35 0.42
C PHE A 249 4.74 16.32 0.24
N LEU A 250 5.30 15.14 -0.07
CA LEU A 250 6.73 14.94 -0.35
C LEU A 250 7.02 14.99 -1.84
N ILE A 251 6.55 13.99 -2.59
CA ILE A 251 6.85 13.89 -4.02
C ILE A 251 6.19 15.01 -4.82
N GLY A 252 5.06 15.56 -4.38
CA GLY A 252 4.36 16.67 -5.05
C GLY A 252 5.06 18.03 -4.93
N GLN A 253 6.21 18.12 -4.26
CA GLN A 253 7.06 19.31 -4.29
C GLN A 253 7.68 19.48 -5.68
N PRO A 254 7.71 20.70 -6.27
CA PRO A 254 8.16 20.91 -7.64
C PRO A 254 9.53 20.31 -7.95
N TYR A 255 10.50 20.56 -7.08
CA TYR A 255 11.89 20.11 -7.27
C TYR A 255 12.09 18.60 -7.11
N ARG A 256 11.11 17.90 -6.53
CA ARG A 256 11.11 16.43 -6.40
C ARG A 256 10.37 15.77 -7.55
N LEU A 257 9.23 16.34 -7.95
CA LEU A 257 8.40 15.77 -8.99
C LEU A 257 9.06 15.82 -10.37
N GLU A 258 9.77 16.90 -10.67
CA GLU A 258 10.45 17.07 -11.96
C GLU A 258 11.43 15.92 -12.28
N PRO A 259 12.43 15.60 -11.44
CA PRO A 259 13.30 14.46 -11.73
C PRO A 259 12.59 13.11 -11.57
N PHE A 260 11.54 13.02 -10.76
CA PHE A 260 10.79 11.78 -10.55
C PHE A 260 10.06 11.32 -11.81
N GLU A 261 9.65 12.23 -12.68
CA GLU A 261 9.00 11.89 -13.95
C GLU A 261 9.81 10.89 -14.78
N GLU A 262 11.15 10.97 -14.73
CA GLU A 262 12.05 10.04 -15.41
C GLU A 262 11.82 8.57 -14.99
N VAL A 263 11.27 8.32 -13.81
CA VAL A 263 10.97 6.96 -13.32
C VAL A 263 9.81 6.37 -14.10
N PHE A 264 8.73 7.13 -14.23
CA PHE A 264 7.55 6.66 -14.99
C PHE A 264 7.87 6.50 -16.47
N GLU A 265 8.58 7.47 -17.05
CA GLU A 265 9.06 7.36 -18.44
C GLU A 265 9.90 6.09 -18.66
N TYR A 266 10.86 5.84 -17.76
CA TYR A 266 11.74 4.68 -17.84
C TYR A 266 10.97 3.36 -17.73
N ILE A 267 10.18 3.21 -16.68
CA ILE A 267 9.46 1.96 -16.42
C ILE A 267 8.42 1.66 -17.52
N MET A 268 7.66 2.67 -17.93
CA MET A 268 6.60 2.49 -18.93
C MET A 268 7.16 2.30 -20.35
N GLY A 269 8.44 2.53 -20.58
CA GLY A 269 9.15 2.15 -21.79
C GLY A 269 9.41 0.64 -21.94
N HIS A 270 9.11 -0.19 -20.93
CA HIS A 270 9.35 -1.63 -20.94
C HIS A 270 8.08 -2.43 -21.22
N GLU A 271 8.10 -3.27 -22.26
CA GLU A 271 6.91 -4.02 -22.69
C GLU A 271 6.43 -5.07 -21.67
N GLY A 272 7.33 -5.63 -20.85
CA GLY A 272 7.01 -6.67 -19.86
C GLY A 272 6.32 -6.17 -18.59
N VAL A 273 5.94 -4.89 -18.51
CA VAL A 273 5.26 -4.28 -17.35
C VAL A 273 3.75 -4.34 -17.49
N TRP A 274 3.08 -4.81 -16.46
CA TRP A 274 1.64 -4.68 -16.27
C TRP A 274 1.38 -3.55 -15.26
N ALA A 275 1.06 -2.36 -15.75
CA ALA A 275 0.65 -1.24 -14.92
C ALA A 275 -0.80 -1.47 -14.43
N THR A 276 -0.99 -1.56 -13.11
CA THR A 276 -2.21 -2.08 -12.52
C THR A 276 -2.49 -1.47 -11.14
N THR A 277 -3.40 -2.03 -10.37
CA THR A 277 -3.74 -1.63 -9.00
C THR A 277 -3.46 -2.78 -8.01
N GLY A 278 -3.34 -2.44 -6.72
CA GLY A 278 -3.16 -3.44 -5.66
C GLY A 278 -4.29 -4.47 -5.63
N ARG A 279 -5.53 -4.04 -5.86
CA ARG A 279 -6.71 -4.90 -5.96
C ARG A 279 -6.58 -5.90 -7.10
N GLU A 280 -6.25 -5.43 -8.30
CA GLU A 280 -6.13 -6.29 -9.48
C GLU A 280 -5.01 -7.33 -9.31
N ILE A 281 -3.89 -6.95 -8.66
CA ILE A 281 -2.82 -7.90 -8.29
C ILE A 281 -3.37 -8.97 -7.34
N ALA A 282 -4.03 -8.56 -6.26
CA ALA A 282 -4.57 -9.48 -5.26
C ALA A 282 -5.62 -10.43 -5.87
N GLU A 283 -6.53 -9.89 -6.66
CA GLU A 283 -7.60 -10.68 -7.32
C GLU A 283 -7.04 -11.68 -8.33
N TYR A 284 -6.16 -11.22 -9.21
CA TYR A 284 -5.52 -12.07 -10.19
C TYR A 284 -4.71 -13.18 -9.55
N TRP A 285 -3.88 -12.84 -8.57
CA TRP A 285 -3.05 -13.80 -7.88
C TRP A 285 -3.88 -14.83 -7.09
N THR A 286 -4.90 -14.37 -6.38
CA THR A 286 -5.80 -15.26 -5.63
C THR A 286 -6.51 -16.24 -6.54
N ALA A 287 -6.98 -15.79 -7.69
CA ALA A 287 -7.71 -16.65 -8.62
C ALA A 287 -6.83 -17.71 -9.31
N ASN A 288 -5.54 -17.41 -9.52
CA ASN A 288 -4.67 -18.26 -10.35
C ASN A 288 -3.59 -19.01 -9.56
N TYR A 289 -3.18 -18.49 -8.38
CA TYR A 289 -1.97 -18.98 -7.70
C TYR A 289 -2.17 -19.31 -6.22
N TYR A 290 -3.20 -18.82 -5.56
CA TYR A 290 -3.39 -18.96 -4.11
C TYR A 290 -3.34 -20.42 -3.64
N ASP A 291 -4.16 -21.29 -4.23
CA ASP A 291 -4.28 -22.68 -3.79
C ASP A 291 -2.99 -23.47 -4.05
N ALA A 292 -2.31 -23.22 -5.17
CA ALA A 292 -1.01 -23.83 -5.47
C ALA A 292 0.08 -23.35 -4.50
N ALA A 293 0.06 -22.06 -4.11
CA ALA A 293 0.99 -21.53 -3.13
C ALA A 293 0.79 -22.15 -1.75
N VAL A 294 -0.45 -22.25 -1.27
CA VAL A 294 -0.77 -22.90 0.01
C VAL A 294 -0.32 -24.37 0.01
N ALA A 295 -0.56 -25.12 -1.07
CA ALA A 295 -0.12 -26.50 -1.19
C ALA A 295 1.42 -26.63 -1.16
N ALA A 296 2.14 -25.76 -1.86
CA ALA A 296 3.61 -25.74 -1.87
C ALA A 296 4.21 -25.38 -0.52
N ILE A 297 3.62 -24.44 0.21
CA ILE A 297 4.00 -24.04 1.57
C ILE A 297 3.82 -25.23 2.52
N SER A 298 2.67 -25.92 2.48
CA SER A 298 2.37 -27.08 3.33
C SER A 298 3.38 -28.21 3.09
N ALA A 299 3.66 -28.54 1.84
CA ALA A 299 4.65 -29.55 1.47
C ALA A 299 6.07 -29.19 1.98
N THR A 300 6.42 -27.91 1.95
CA THR A 300 7.71 -27.43 2.48
C THR A 300 7.79 -27.56 4.00
N ALA A 301 6.68 -27.36 4.70
CA ALA A 301 6.62 -27.50 6.16
C ALA A 301 6.73 -28.96 6.63
N GLU A 302 6.14 -29.91 5.88
CA GLU A 302 6.20 -31.35 6.17
C GLU A 302 7.59 -31.95 5.92
N ALA A 303 8.36 -31.37 4.98
CA ALA A 303 9.72 -31.85 4.65
C ALA A 303 10.81 -31.38 5.65
N ARG A 304 10.45 -30.58 6.66
CA ARG A 304 11.34 -30.08 7.72
C ARG A 304 11.14 -30.82 9.04
#